data_4bda687d450f2fdee0bb00bf53621521
#
_entry.id   4bda687d450f2fdee0bb00bf53621521
#
_cell.length_a   1.000
_cell.length_b   1.000
_cell.length_c   1.000
_cell.angle_alpha   90.00
_cell.angle_beta   90.00
_cell.angle_gamma   90.00
#
_symmetry.space_group_name_H-M   'P 1'
#
loop_
_entity.id
_entity.type
_entity.pdbx_description
1 polymer ?
#
loop_
_entity_poly.entity_id
_entity_poly.type
_entity_poly.pdbx_seq_one_letter_code
_entity_poly.pdbx_strand_id
1 'polypeptide(L)'
;VEAVIKSCTEQQKEKMRLVIKRPFLVVRAAGSGMEGTGDLLALRGDFCFPIEVKTTKASKLYLSGRTMAQYLAMVNEGQRCNLMPLYAHRRKGIRGDSWMIFRVETNNLKGRLRQLAKSIPPFPRNRNGTPYLNWQDGMPLHKFIALVCSNAAEQNQTLHNLEVRAIRTDIAAQLDVSKIV
;
A
#
# COMPACT_ATOMS: atom_id res chain seq x y z
N VAL A 1 5.28 -10.14 -12.98
CA VAL A 1 4.77 -10.92 -11.84
C VAL A 1 5.72 -12.06 -11.51
N GLU A 2 6.11 -12.91 -12.46
CA GLU A 2 6.99 -14.07 -12.22
C GLU A 2 8.36 -13.71 -11.64
N ALA A 3 8.99 -12.64 -12.14
CA ALA A 3 10.28 -12.18 -11.63
C ALA A 3 10.19 -11.73 -10.15
N VAL A 4 9.06 -11.15 -9.76
CA VAL A 4 8.80 -10.74 -8.37
C VAL A 4 8.58 -11.97 -7.49
N ILE A 5 7.81 -12.95 -7.97
CA ILE A 5 7.54 -14.20 -7.25
C ILE A 5 8.82 -14.99 -6.98
N LYS A 6 9.75 -15.03 -7.93
CA LYS A 6 11.07 -15.69 -7.75
C LYS A 6 11.91 -15.08 -6.62
N SER A 7 11.68 -13.82 -6.28
CA SER A 7 12.37 -13.13 -5.19
C SER A 7 11.72 -13.33 -3.81
N CYS A 8 10.59 -14.05 -3.75
CA CYS A 8 9.84 -14.27 -2.52
C CYS A 8 10.35 -15.48 -1.74
N THR A 9 10.31 -15.42 -0.41
CA THR A 9 10.38 -16.59 0.47
C THR A 9 9.10 -17.43 0.31
N GLU A 10 9.10 -18.70 0.71
CA GLU A 10 7.91 -19.55 0.63
C GLU A 10 6.71 -18.95 1.41
N GLN A 11 6.98 -18.40 2.59
CA GLN A 11 5.97 -17.70 3.39
C GLN A 11 5.36 -16.48 2.66
N GLN A 12 6.18 -15.75 1.90
CA GLN A 12 5.72 -14.61 1.10
C GLN A 12 4.94 -15.08 -0.13
N LYS A 13 5.35 -16.19 -0.77
CA LYS A 13 4.60 -16.80 -1.88
C LYS A 13 3.20 -17.22 -1.45
N GLU A 14 3.07 -17.81 -0.25
CA GLU A 14 1.78 -18.20 0.29
C GLU A 14 0.86 -16.99 0.50
N LYS A 15 1.39 -15.91 1.09
CA LYS A 15 0.67 -14.63 1.21
C LYS A 15 0.30 -14.03 -0.15
N MET A 16 1.16 -14.15 -1.15
CA MET A 16 0.88 -13.69 -2.51
C MET A 16 -0.20 -14.52 -3.22
N ARG A 17 -0.42 -15.78 -2.85
CA ARG A 17 -1.58 -16.57 -3.34
C ARG A 17 -2.91 -15.93 -2.95
N LEU A 18 -2.96 -15.17 -1.87
CA LEU A 18 -4.12 -14.37 -1.48
C LEU A 18 -4.41 -13.23 -2.48
N VAL A 19 -3.40 -12.78 -3.23
CA VAL A 19 -3.59 -11.80 -4.31
C VAL A 19 -4.42 -12.40 -5.45
N ILE A 20 -4.25 -13.68 -5.74
CA ILE A 20 -5.01 -14.38 -6.79
C ILE A 20 -6.49 -14.45 -6.41
N LYS A 21 -6.80 -14.72 -5.15
CA LYS A 21 -8.18 -14.79 -4.65
C LYS A 21 -8.86 -13.42 -4.58
N ARG A 22 -8.10 -12.38 -4.29
CA ARG A 22 -8.58 -10.99 -4.19
C ARG A 22 -7.53 -10.05 -4.80
N PRO A 23 -7.54 -9.83 -6.12
CA PRO A 23 -6.53 -9.02 -6.80
C PRO A 23 -6.63 -7.54 -6.46
N PHE A 24 -5.54 -6.80 -6.73
CA PHE A 24 -5.62 -5.35 -6.78
C PHE A 24 -6.36 -4.92 -8.05
N LEU A 25 -7.26 -3.96 -7.92
CA LEU A 25 -7.71 -3.17 -9.05
C LEU A 25 -6.69 -2.06 -9.27
N VAL A 26 -6.04 -2.06 -10.43
CA VAL A 26 -5.07 -1.02 -10.78
C VAL A 26 -5.61 -0.23 -11.95
N VAL A 27 -5.77 1.07 -11.75
CA VAL A 27 -6.26 2.01 -12.76
C VAL A 27 -5.12 2.97 -13.10
N ARG A 28 -4.88 3.20 -14.37
CA ARG A 28 -3.98 4.25 -14.82
C ARG A 28 -4.68 5.58 -14.63
N ALA A 29 -4.08 6.48 -13.87
CA ALA A 29 -4.52 7.86 -13.81
C ALA A 29 -4.16 8.48 -15.17
N ALA A 30 -5.14 8.59 -16.06
CA ALA A 30 -4.94 9.23 -17.36
C ALA A 30 -4.41 10.65 -17.12
N GLY A 31 -3.46 11.10 -17.95
CA GLY A 31 -2.75 12.38 -17.83
C GLY A 31 -3.65 13.62 -17.86
N SER A 32 -4.56 13.69 -16.93
CA SER A 32 -5.62 14.70 -16.78
C SER A 32 -5.10 16.05 -16.30
N GLY A 33 -3.79 16.26 -16.20
CA GLY A 33 -3.26 17.50 -15.63
C GLY A 33 -3.55 17.69 -14.13
N MET A 34 -4.24 16.76 -13.48
CA MET A 34 -4.39 16.80 -12.02
C MET A 34 -3.08 16.37 -11.38
N GLU A 35 -2.37 17.35 -10.85
CA GLU A 35 -1.19 17.11 -10.05
C GLU A 35 -1.57 16.37 -8.77
N GLY A 36 -0.72 15.42 -8.33
CA GLY A 36 -0.88 14.75 -7.04
C GLY A 36 -1.59 13.40 -7.04
N THR A 37 -2.24 12.99 -8.13
CA THR A 37 -2.88 11.66 -8.24
C THR A 37 -1.87 10.54 -8.55
N GLY A 38 -0.67 10.87 -9.01
CA GLY A 38 0.33 9.92 -9.50
C GLY A 38 -0.02 9.31 -10.87
N ASP A 39 0.74 8.30 -11.28
CA ASP A 39 0.54 7.59 -12.55
C ASP A 39 -0.53 6.50 -12.47
N LEU A 40 -0.73 5.92 -11.27
CA LEU A 40 -1.62 4.78 -11.03
C LEU A 40 -2.41 4.99 -9.74
N LEU A 41 -3.62 4.42 -9.72
CA LEU A 41 -4.37 4.14 -8.49
C LEU A 41 -4.44 2.62 -8.29
N ALA A 42 -3.96 2.14 -7.15
CA ALA A 42 -4.05 0.74 -6.78
C ALA A 42 -5.03 0.58 -5.61
N LEU A 43 -6.11 -0.15 -5.84
CA LEU A 43 -7.17 -0.37 -4.87
C LEU A 43 -7.21 -1.84 -4.43
N ARG A 44 -7.41 -2.07 -3.13
CA ARG A 44 -7.62 -3.39 -2.56
C ARG A 44 -8.41 -3.29 -1.26
N GLY A 45 -9.66 -3.69 -1.28
CA GLY A 45 -10.56 -3.52 -0.12
C GLY A 45 -10.74 -2.04 0.18
N ASP A 46 -10.43 -1.65 1.40
CA ASP A 46 -10.47 -0.27 1.90
C ASP A 46 -9.18 0.53 1.64
N PHE A 47 -8.19 -0.09 1.00
CA PHE A 47 -6.96 0.59 0.62
C PHE A 47 -7.06 1.22 -0.76
N CYS A 48 -6.67 2.48 -0.86
CA CYS A 48 -6.43 3.20 -2.09
C CYS A 48 -5.04 3.83 -2.03
N PHE A 49 -4.17 3.46 -2.97
CA PHE A 49 -2.82 3.96 -3.07
C PHE A 49 -2.65 4.74 -4.38
N PRO A 50 -2.57 6.07 -4.34
CA PRO A 50 -1.99 6.84 -5.44
C PRO A 50 -0.51 6.49 -5.59
N ILE A 51 -0.06 6.13 -6.79
CA ILE A 51 1.30 5.66 -7.03
C ILE A 51 1.94 6.46 -8.15
N GLU A 52 3.06 7.10 -7.86
CA GLU A 52 3.95 7.69 -8.85
C GLU A 52 5.04 6.69 -9.24
N VAL A 53 5.27 6.50 -10.52
CA VAL A 53 6.23 5.52 -11.05
C VAL A 53 7.48 6.22 -11.55
N LYS A 54 8.64 5.84 -11.03
CA LYS A 54 9.94 6.33 -11.50
C LYS A 54 10.81 5.17 -11.97
N THR A 55 11.42 5.33 -13.13
CA THR A 55 12.33 4.32 -13.68
C THR A 55 13.66 4.96 -14.02
N THR A 56 14.74 4.47 -13.38
CA THR A 56 16.10 5.00 -13.58
C THR A 56 17.14 3.87 -13.72
N LYS A 57 18.34 4.21 -14.21
CA LYS A 57 19.53 3.34 -14.11
C LYS A 57 20.27 3.59 -12.79
N ALA A 58 20.23 4.84 -12.29
CA ALA A 58 20.88 5.25 -11.05
C ALA A 58 20.18 4.66 -9.83
N SER A 59 20.93 4.43 -8.76
CA SER A 59 20.39 4.01 -7.47
C SER A 59 19.71 5.16 -6.72
N LYS A 60 20.13 6.40 -6.98
CA LYS A 60 19.58 7.60 -6.35
C LYS A 60 18.88 8.48 -7.39
N LEU A 61 17.75 9.06 -6.98
CA LEU A 61 17.01 10.06 -7.74
C LEU A 61 16.70 11.24 -6.82
N TYR A 62 17.35 12.37 -7.09
CA TYR A 62 17.10 13.62 -6.37
C TYR A 62 15.87 14.30 -6.96
N LEU A 63 14.99 14.76 -6.09
CA LEU A 63 13.82 15.51 -6.51
C LEU A 63 14.20 16.97 -6.75
N SER A 64 13.86 17.48 -7.93
CA SER A 64 14.11 18.89 -8.32
C SER A 64 13.07 19.32 -9.34
N GLY A 65 12.82 20.62 -9.45
CA GLY A 65 11.90 21.18 -10.41
C GLY A 65 10.56 20.42 -10.46
N ARG A 66 10.19 19.91 -11.62
CA ARG A 66 8.92 19.20 -11.82
C ARG A 66 8.75 17.98 -10.91
N THR A 67 9.81 17.22 -10.63
CA THR A 67 9.70 16.03 -9.77
C THR A 67 9.45 16.41 -8.30
N MET A 68 9.97 17.55 -7.85
CA MET A 68 9.68 18.09 -6.54
C MET A 68 8.23 18.61 -6.48
N ALA A 69 7.76 19.31 -7.50
CA ALA A 69 6.36 19.76 -7.59
C ALA A 69 5.38 18.57 -7.53
N GLN A 70 5.64 17.49 -8.28
CA GLN A 70 4.87 16.25 -8.19
C GLN A 70 4.85 15.66 -6.78
N TYR A 71 6.01 15.62 -6.11
CA TYR A 71 6.08 15.11 -4.74
C TYR A 71 5.23 15.95 -3.77
N LEU A 72 5.34 17.28 -3.83
CA LEU A 72 4.56 18.18 -2.98
C LEU A 72 3.06 18.09 -3.27
N ALA A 73 2.67 17.95 -4.54
CA ALA A 73 1.29 17.73 -4.90
C ALA A 73 0.74 16.42 -4.31
N MET A 74 1.52 15.33 -4.34
CA MET A 74 1.14 14.07 -3.70
C MET A 74 1.06 14.18 -2.17
N VAL A 75 1.92 14.97 -1.53
CA VAL A 75 1.80 15.28 -0.09
C VAL A 75 0.46 15.96 0.20
N ASN A 76 0.13 17.00 -0.55
CA ASN A 76 -1.08 17.78 -0.37
C ASN A 76 -2.35 16.93 -0.59
N GLU A 77 -2.39 16.16 -1.69
CA GLU A 77 -3.51 15.27 -1.98
C GLU A 77 -3.65 14.15 -0.95
N GLY A 78 -2.54 13.57 -0.53
CA GLY A 78 -2.54 12.55 0.51
C GLY A 78 -3.09 13.08 1.85
N GLN A 79 -2.72 14.30 2.22
CA GLN A 79 -3.24 14.96 3.42
C GLN A 79 -4.72 15.31 3.28
N ARG A 80 -5.12 15.91 2.17
CA ARG A 80 -6.51 16.33 1.89
C ARG A 80 -7.47 15.15 1.88
N CYS A 81 -7.06 14.03 1.29
CA CYS A 81 -7.90 12.85 1.08
C CYS A 81 -7.70 11.74 2.12
N ASN A 82 -6.82 11.94 3.13
CA ASN A 82 -6.41 10.90 4.08
C ASN A 82 -5.89 9.63 3.41
N LEU A 83 -5.15 9.77 2.32
CA LEU A 83 -4.51 8.68 1.58
C LEU A 83 -3.04 8.58 1.93
N MET A 84 -2.44 7.43 1.61
CA MET A 84 -1.01 7.20 1.68
C MET A 84 -0.46 7.06 0.25
N PRO A 85 -0.01 8.16 -0.38
CA PRO A 85 0.58 8.08 -1.69
C PRO A 85 1.93 7.35 -1.64
N LEU A 86 2.26 6.67 -2.72
CA LEU A 86 3.46 5.86 -2.85
C LEU A 86 4.29 6.28 -4.06
N TYR A 87 5.59 6.04 -3.98
CA TYR A 87 6.47 6.02 -5.13
C TYR A 87 6.93 4.60 -5.38
N ALA A 88 6.80 4.16 -6.62
CA ALA A 88 7.35 2.91 -7.10
C ALA A 88 8.59 3.20 -7.95
N HIS A 89 9.77 2.97 -7.37
CA HIS A 89 11.06 3.23 -8.04
C HIS A 89 11.62 1.95 -8.62
N ARG A 90 11.64 1.87 -9.94
CA ARG A 90 12.28 0.78 -10.69
C ARG A 90 13.71 1.11 -11.04
N ARG A 91 14.63 0.23 -10.69
CA ARG A 91 16.01 0.30 -11.17
C ARG A 91 16.21 -0.62 -12.37
N LYS A 92 16.63 -0.03 -13.53
CA LYS A 92 16.95 -0.80 -14.74
C LYS A 92 18.22 -1.61 -14.54
N GLY A 93 18.27 -2.80 -15.13
CA GLY A 93 19.43 -3.70 -15.06
C GLY A 93 19.46 -4.62 -13.82
N ILE A 94 18.52 -4.49 -12.89
CA ILE A 94 18.39 -5.42 -11.76
C ILE A 94 17.57 -6.64 -12.19
N ARG A 95 18.08 -7.84 -11.91
CA ARG A 95 17.34 -9.10 -12.08
C ARG A 95 16.46 -9.35 -10.85
N GLY A 96 15.33 -10.02 -11.05
CA GLY A 96 14.35 -10.31 -9.99
C GLY A 96 13.45 -9.13 -9.66
N ASP A 97 13.24 -8.83 -8.37
CA ASP A 97 12.44 -7.68 -7.94
C ASP A 97 13.24 -6.38 -8.05
N SER A 98 13.05 -5.68 -9.15
CA SER A 98 13.72 -4.41 -9.46
C SER A 98 12.97 -3.18 -8.95
N TRP A 99 11.87 -3.38 -8.20
CA TRP A 99 10.99 -2.34 -7.72
C TRP A 99 11.13 -2.13 -6.22
N MET A 100 11.25 -0.87 -5.82
CA MET A 100 11.23 -0.44 -4.43
C MET A 100 10.10 0.56 -4.20
N ILE A 101 9.38 0.35 -3.11
CA ILE A 101 8.24 1.17 -2.71
C ILE A 101 8.64 2.08 -1.58
N PHE A 102 8.26 3.35 -1.68
CA PHE A 102 8.41 4.39 -0.67
C PHE A 102 7.05 5.02 -0.40
N ARG A 103 6.78 5.38 0.84
CA ARG A 103 5.60 6.18 1.17
C ARG A 103 5.93 7.68 1.10
N VAL A 104 4.98 8.45 0.63
CA VAL A 104 4.97 9.90 0.82
C VAL A 104 4.50 10.18 2.25
N GLU A 105 5.20 11.05 2.97
CA GLU A 105 4.84 11.39 4.35
C GLU A 105 3.58 12.26 4.38
N THR A 106 2.55 11.74 5.02
CA THR A 106 1.27 12.43 5.26
C THR A 106 0.92 12.35 6.74
N ASN A 107 0.44 13.43 7.32
CA ASN A 107 0.32 13.57 8.78
C ASN A 107 -0.96 12.96 9.37
N ASN A 108 -2.00 12.71 8.56
CA ASN A 108 -3.34 12.42 9.07
C ASN A 108 -3.78 10.97 8.90
N LEU A 109 -2.85 10.04 8.67
CA LEU A 109 -3.19 8.63 8.48
C LEU A 109 -3.79 8.03 9.75
N LYS A 110 -4.91 7.33 9.60
CA LYS A 110 -5.64 6.66 10.69
C LYS A 110 -5.74 5.15 10.42
N GLY A 111 -6.09 4.41 11.47
CA GLY A 111 -6.40 3.00 11.37
C GLY A 111 -5.29 2.17 10.70
N ARG A 112 -5.68 1.35 9.76
CA ARG A 112 -4.81 0.40 9.03
C ARG A 112 -3.77 1.08 8.14
N LEU A 113 -4.11 2.21 7.51
CA LEU A 113 -3.12 2.98 6.74
C LEU A 113 -1.97 3.48 7.62
N ARG A 114 -2.27 3.92 8.84
CA ARG A 114 -1.25 4.30 9.83
C ARG A 114 -0.36 3.11 10.20
N GLN A 115 -0.93 1.92 10.36
CA GLN A 115 -0.14 0.72 10.64
C GLN A 115 0.78 0.34 9.47
N LEU A 116 0.25 0.34 8.24
CA LEU A 116 1.04 0.12 7.03
C LEU A 116 2.18 1.13 6.88
N ALA A 117 1.91 2.41 7.15
CA ALA A 117 2.89 3.48 7.05
C ALA A 117 4.11 3.27 7.95
N LYS A 118 3.96 2.60 9.09
CA LYS A 118 5.09 2.28 9.98
C LYS A 118 6.08 1.30 9.34
N SER A 119 5.60 0.44 8.46
CA SER A 119 6.41 -0.60 7.81
C SER A 119 6.98 -0.18 6.46
N ILE A 120 6.38 0.83 5.80
CA ILE A 120 6.83 1.28 4.49
C ILE A 120 7.77 2.48 4.68
N PRO A 121 9.01 2.41 4.17
CA PRO A 121 9.98 3.47 4.39
C PRO A 121 9.53 4.79 3.75
N PRO A 122 9.75 5.93 4.45
CA PRO A 122 9.60 7.24 3.86
C PRO A 122 10.77 7.56 2.93
N PHE A 123 10.71 8.71 2.28
CA PHE A 123 11.84 9.25 1.55
C PHE A 123 12.99 9.60 2.49
N PRO A 124 14.23 9.17 2.25
CA PRO A 124 15.39 9.74 2.91
C PRO A 124 15.52 11.21 2.55
N ARG A 125 16.14 11.99 3.44
CA ARG A 125 16.37 13.42 3.26
C ARG A 125 17.87 13.70 3.22
N ASN A 126 18.27 14.63 2.36
CA ASN A 126 19.64 15.10 2.32
C ASN A 126 19.92 16.09 3.47
N ARG A 127 21.15 16.61 3.55
CA ARG A 127 21.55 17.58 4.59
C ARG A 127 20.68 18.85 4.62
N ASN A 128 20.11 19.23 3.48
CA ASN A 128 19.23 20.39 3.35
C ASN A 128 17.75 20.06 3.60
N GLY A 129 17.45 18.86 4.08
CA GLY A 129 16.07 18.40 4.31
C GLY A 129 15.30 18.02 3.04
N THR A 130 15.92 18.07 1.87
CA THR A 130 15.26 17.74 0.58
C THR A 130 15.08 16.23 0.44
N PRO A 131 13.87 15.75 0.16
CA PRO A 131 13.61 14.34 -0.04
C PRO A 131 14.25 13.83 -1.36
N TYR A 132 14.71 12.60 -1.35
CA TYR A 132 15.22 11.91 -2.53
C TYR A 132 14.90 10.42 -2.47
N LEU A 133 14.95 9.72 -3.60
CA LEU A 133 14.85 8.27 -3.61
C LEU A 133 16.25 7.66 -3.60
N ASN A 134 16.50 6.73 -2.69
CA ASN A 134 17.63 5.82 -2.76
C ASN A 134 17.08 4.40 -2.87
N TRP A 135 17.33 3.74 -4.00
CA TRP A 135 16.73 2.43 -4.29
C TRP A 135 16.97 1.39 -3.20
N GLN A 136 18.12 1.45 -2.51
CA GLN A 136 18.47 0.51 -1.45
C GLN A 136 17.65 0.68 -0.17
N ASP A 137 17.09 1.88 0.06
CA ASP A 137 16.34 2.20 1.28
C ASP A 137 14.85 1.87 1.14
N GLY A 138 14.39 1.48 -0.06
CA GLY A 138 13.00 1.19 -0.33
C GLY A 138 12.56 -0.21 0.14
N MET A 139 11.26 -0.40 0.23
CA MET A 139 10.66 -1.72 0.45
C MET A 139 10.53 -2.47 -0.88
N PRO A 140 11.06 -3.68 -1.05
CA PRO A 140 10.83 -4.49 -2.23
C PRO A 140 9.33 -4.70 -2.52
N LEU A 141 8.94 -4.65 -3.79
CA LEU A 141 7.53 -4.76 -4.20
C LEU A 141 6.87 -6.03 -3.67
N HIS A 142 7.57 -7.17 -3.69
CA HIS A 142 7.03 -8.43 -3.17
C HIS A 142 6.70 -8.34 -1.67
N LYS A 143 7.53 -7.64 -0.88
CA LYS A 143 7.29 -7.43 0.56
C LYS A 143 6.10 -6.50 0.79
N PHE A 144 5.98 -5.44 -0.01
CA PHE A 144 4.83 -4.54 0.03
C PHE A 144 3.52 -5.29 -0.26
N ILE A 145 3.48 -6.08 -1.34
CA ILE A 145 2.31 -6.88 -1.69
C ILE A 145 1.95 -7.85 -0.56
N ALA A 146 2.92 -8.57 -0.01
CA ALA A 146 2.71 -9.50 1.09
C ALA A 146 2.16 -8.79 2.35
N LEU A 147 2.68 -7.60 2.66
CA LEU A 147 2.24 -6.79 3.81
C LEU A 147 0.77 -6.35 3.64
N VAL A 148 0.39 -5.82 2.48
CA VAL A 148 -0.99 -5.40 2.21
C VAL A 148 -1.95 -6.60 2.22
N CYS A 149 -1.52 -7.75 1.70
CA CYS A 149 -2.33 -8.97 1.70
C CYS A 149 -2.56 -9.54 3.11
N SER A 150 -1.54 -9.50 3.98
CA SER A 150 -1.67 -9.96 5.37
C SER A 150 -2.67 -9.12 6.15
N ASN A 151 -2.57 -7.80 6.06
CA ASN A 151 -3.50 -6.89 6.73
C ASN A 151 -4.95 -7.04 6.25
N ALA A 152 -5.16 -7.41 4.97
CA ALA A 152 -6.50 -7.69 4.46
C ALA A 152 -7.08 -9.03 4.95
N ALA A 153 -6.22 -10.04 5.21
CA ALA A 153 -6.65 -11.34 5.72
C ALA A 153 -7.12 -11.26 7.17
N GLU A 154 -6.42 -10.49 8.02
CA GLU A 154 -6.78 -10.28 9.43
C GLU A 154 -8.16 -9.64 9.59
N GLN A 155 -8.55 -8.71 8.70
CA GLN A 155 -9.89 -8.11 8.75
C GLN A 155 -11.02 -9.09 8.42
N ASN A 156 -10.84 -9.92 7.39
CA ASN A 156 -11.87 -10.89 7.02
C ASN A 156 -12.12 -11.86 8.18
N GLN A 157 -11.09 -12.22 8.91
CA GLN A 157 -11.20 -13.09 10.08
C GLN A 157 -11.90 -12.39 11.26
N THR A 158 -11.63 -11.10 11.48
CA THR A 158 -12.27 -10.29 12.50
C THR A 158 -13.75 -10.04 12.18
N LEU A 159 -14.08 -9.68 10.93
CA LEU A 159 -15.47 -9.50 10.48
C LEU A 159 -16.26 -10.81 10.59
N HIS A 160 -15.71 -11.91 10.10
CA HIS A 160 -16.34 -13.23 10.22
C HIS A 160 -16.58 -13.62 11.67
N ASN A 161 -15.62 -13.36 12.58
CA ASN A 161 -15.78 -13.62 14.00
C ASN A 161 -16.85 -12.73 14.65
N LEU A 162 -17.01 -11.48 14.20
CA LEU A 162 -18.06 -10.58 14.67
C LEU A 162 -19.44 -11.01 14.18
N GLU A 163 -19.56 -11.40 12.92
CA GLU A 163 -20.81 -11.94 12.36
C GLU A 163 -21.24 -13.23 13.06
N VAL A 164 -20.32 -14.15 13.29
CA VAL A 164 -20.59 -15.40 14.04
C VAL A 164 -21.00 -15.10 15.49
N ARG A 165 -20.40 -14.09 16.13
CA ARG A 165 -20.82 -13.67 17.48
C ARG A 165 -22.23 -13.06 17.47
N ALA A 166 -22.54 -12.18 16.53
CA ALA A 166 -23.87 -11.58 16.41
C ALA A 166 -24.95 -12.65 16.22
N ILE A 167 -24.76 -13.59 15.29
CA ILE A 167 -25.68 -14.71 15.05
C ILE A 167 -25.86 -15.57 16.32
N ARG A 168 -24.80 -15.87 17.06
CA ARG A 168 -24.88 -16.62 18.32
C ARG A 168 -25.68 -15.87 19.40
N THR A 169 -25.53 -14.55 19.47
CA THR A 169 -26.26 -13.72 20.43
C THR A 169 -27.74 -13.68 20.09
N ASP A 170 -28.10 -13.55 18.82
CA ASP A 170 -29.49 -13.57 18.35
C ASP A 170 -30.15 -14.92 18.60
N ILE A 171 -29.47 -16.03 18.32
CA ILE A 171 -29.97 -17.38 18.59
C ILE A 171 -30.18 -17.59 20.11
N ALA A 172 -29.23 -17.13 20.94
CA ALA A 172 -29.35 -17.23 22.39
C ALA A 172 -30.53 -16.41 22.92
N ALA A 173 -30.76 -15.21 22.39
CA ALA A 173 -31.92 -14.38 22.78
C ALA A 173 -33.26 -15.02 22.36
N GLN A 174 -33.33 -15.64 21.19
CA GLN A 174 -34.53 -16.35 20.72
C GLN A 174 -34.83 -17.61 21.54
N LEU A 175 -33.80 -18.32 22.03
CA LEU A 175 -33.96 -19.51 22.87
C LEU A 175 -34.41 -19.16 24.30
N ASP A 176 -34.05 -17.97 24.79
CA ASP A 176 -34.45 -17.50 26.13
C ASP A 176 -35.91 -17.02 26.20
N VAL A 177 -36.40 -16.47 25.07
CA VAL A 177 -37.82 -16.07 24.94
C VAL A 177 -38.77 -17.29 24.91
N SER A 178 -38.32 -18.43 24.43
CA SER A 178 -39.13 -19.66 24.36
C SER A 178 -39.35 -20.34 25.72
N LYS A 179 -38.73 -19.84 26.78
CA LYS A 179 -38.89 -20.33 28.19
C LYS A 179 -39.91 -19.54 29.03
N ILE A 180 -40.54 -18.51 28.44
CA ILE A 180 -41.48 -17.61 29.17
C ILE A 180 -42.93 -17.80 28.68
N VAL A 181 -43.24 -18.94 28.05
CA VAL A 181 -44.64 -19.33 27.73
C VAL A 181 -45.01 -20.59 28.45
#